data_7c9c36176d5177434b24d68bdfa8def4
#
_entry.id   7c9c36176d5177434b24d68bdfa8def4
#
_cell.length_a   1.000
_cell.length_b   1.000
_cell.length_c   1.000
_cell.angle_alpha   90.00
_cell.angle_beta   90.00
_cell.angle_gamma   90.00
#
_symmetry.space_group_name_H-M   'P 1'
#
loop_
_entity.id
_entity.type
_entity.pdbx_description
1 polymer ?
#
loop_
_entity_poly.entity_id
_entity_poly.type
_entity_poly.pdbx_seq_one_letter_code
_entity_poly.pdbx_strand_id
1 'polypeptide(L)'
;PHNARVLRNLELGSNYLQSHILHFYLLAALDYVKGPQAPPWSPAWNIDLRKDRRLRRMVDHLLQSLEARRLAHSMGAIFAGRMPTPHATMPGGYSAVPTADRIARFRNQLNTLTRFIERTYVPDAEALATVYDDYRAIGVGPENLLSFGVFQLDDYGDQTFLDQGAVAGASNAVDTVATTVITEDVRYSWYADATDGLQPDSGETTPQYPKEGAYSWLKAPRYAGEPYETGPLARMWVNGDYREGISVMDRHLARAREALKVAREMAAWLDELDPNAPVYTDFVNPTAGNGIGLTEAPRGALGHWVEVAGGQIAHYQVITPTCWNSSPKDSLHRNGPLEQALIGTPIRDADQPIEALRVIHSFDPCLSCAVHVMRPE
;
A
#
# COMPACT_ATOMS: atom_id res chain seq x y z
N PRO A 1 -16.72 -15.67 -12.39
CA PRO A 1 -18.14 -15.27 -12.19
C PRO A 1 -18.24 -13.90 -11.54
N HIS A 2 -19.28 -13.13 -11.90
CA HIS A 2 -19.52 -11.77 -11.39
C HIS A 2 -19.46 -11.69 -9.84
N ASN A 3 -20.21 -12.51 -9.14
CA ASN A 3 -20.18 -12.54 -7.68
C ASN A 3 -18.76 -12.74 -7.11
N ALA A 4 -17.95 -13.60 -7.73
CA ALA A 4 -16.58 -13.84 -7.24
C ALA A 4 -15.70 -12.62 -7.37
N ARG A 5 -15.86 -11.85 -8.46
CA ARG A 5 -15.17 -10.56 -8.67
C ARG A 5 -15.56 -9.57 -7.58
N VAL A 6 -16.86 -9.39 -7.36
CA VAL A 6 -17.39 -8.47 -6.35
C VAL A 6 -16.95 -8.88 -4.94
N LEU A 7 -17.00 -10.17 -4.60
CA LEU A 7 -16.56 -10.66 -3.29
C LEU A 7 -15.07 -10.42 -3.05
N ARG A 8 -14.22 -10.60 -4.09
CA ARG A 8 -12.79 -10.24 -3.99
C ARG A 8 -12.57 -8.74 -3.78
N ASN A 9 -13.35 -7.89 -4.45
CA ASN A 9 -13.29 -6.44 -4.21
C ASN A 9 -13.70 -6.07 -2.77
N LEU A 10 -14.76 -6.68 -2.24
CA LEU A 10 -15.21 -6.42 -0.86
C LEU A 10 -14.20 -6.92 0.19
N GLU A 11 -13.57 -8.07 -0.05
CA GLU A 11 -12.50 -8.61 0.78
C GLU A 11 -11.29 -7.67 0.80
N LEU A 12 -10.78 -7.32 -0.38
CA LEU A 12 -9.64 -6.44 -0.53
C LEU A 12 -9.93 -5.02 -0.02
N GLY A 13 -11.13 -4.48 -0.28
CA GLY A 13 -11.58 -3.21 0.27
C GLY A 13 -11.58 -3.21 1.80
N SER A 14 -12.04 -4.29 2.44
CA SER A 14 -11.97 -4.45 3.90
C SER A 14 -10.53 -4.37 4.41
N ASN A 15 -9.57 -4.96 3.68
CA ASN A 15 -8.15 -4.89 3.99
C ASN A 15 -7.59 -3.46 3.81
N TYR A 16 -8.02 -2.75 2.77
CA TYR A 16 -7.63 -1.34 2.56
C TYR A 16 -8.07 -0.47 3.73
N LEU A 17 -9.34 -0.52 4.10
CA LEU A 17 -9.88 0.29 5.20
C LEU A 17 -9.17 -0.02 6.52
N GLN A 18 -8.95 -1.29 6.83
CA GLN A 18 -8.22 -1.70 8.02
C GLN A 18 -6.79 -1.18 8.01
N SER A 19 -6.07 -1.33 6.89
CA SER A 19 -4.67 -0.94 6.75
C SER A 19 -4.47 0.57 6.87
N HIS A 20 -5.31 1.37 6.21
CA HIS A 20 -5.21 2.83 6.23
C HIS A 20 -5.53 3.42 7.61
N ILE A 21 -6.53 2.88 8.30
CA ILE A 21 -6.86 3.28 9.68
C ILE A 21 -5.71 2.92 10.63
N LEU A 22 -5.19 1.69 10.52
CA LEU A 22 -4.08 1.21 11.34
C LEU A 22 -2.83 2.07 11.14
N HIS A 23 -2.46 2.32 9.90
CA HIS A 23 -1.30 3.15 9.54
C HIS A 23 -1.41 4.55 10.16
N PHE A 24 -2.53 5.23 9.94
CA PHE A 24 -2.67 6.60 10.42
C PHE A 24 -2.63 6.69 11.94
N TYR A 25 -3.45 5.93 12.65
CA TYR A 25 -3.59 6.09 14.09
C TYR A 25 -2.52 5.37 14.92
N LEU A 26 -2.03 4.21 14.49
CA LEU A 26 -1.11 3.38 15.27
C LEU A 26 0.35 3.45 14.82
N LEU A 27 0.64 4.13 13.73
CA LEU A 27 1.99 4.38 13.26
C LEU A 27 2.25 5.89 13.13
N ALA A 28 1.60 6.57 12.20
CA ALA A 28 1.94 7.94 11.82
C ALA A 28 1.54 8.98 12.88
N ALA A 29 0.32 8.93 13.41
CA ALA A 29 -0.17 9.95 14.35
C ALA A 29 0.67 10.03 15.64
N LEU A 30 1.33 8.94 16.03
CA LEU A 30 2.21 8.90 17.20
C LEU A 30 3.41 9.86 17.09
N ASP A 31 3.81 10.20 15.88
CA ASP A 31 4.91 11.14 15.63
C ASP A 31 4.49 12.62 15.78
N TYR A 32 3.21 12.90 15.87
CA TYR A 32 2.66 14.26 15.82
C TYR A 32 1.89 14.65 17.08
N VAL A 33 1.45 13.69 17.88
CA VAL A 33 0.55 13.90 19.00
C VAL A 33 1.16 13.41 20.29
N LYS A 34 1.16 14.28 21.31
CA LYS A 34 1.55 13.88 22.66
C LYS A 34 0.41 13.09 23.32
N GLY A 35 0.63 11.80 23.47
CA GLY A 35 -0.26 10.90 24.18
C GLY A 35 0.06 10.76 25.68
N PRO A 36 -0.63 9.85 26.38
CA PRO A 36 -0.35 9.51 27.76
C PRO A 36 1.03 8.86 27.90
N GLN A 37 1.60 8.86 29.13
CA GLN A 37 2.88 8.19 29.42
C GLN A 37 2.69 6.65 29.52
N ALA A 38 2.24 6.07 28.44
CA ALA A 38 2.00 4.63 28.31
C ALA A 38 2.15 4.21 26.84
N PRO A 39 2.44 2.94 26.52
CA PRO A 39 2.42 2.46 25.15
C PRO A 39 1.09 2.78 24.46
N PRO A 40 1.08 3.15 23.16
CA PRO A 40 2.21 3.21 22.24
C PRO A 40 3.00 4.53 22.28
N TRP A 41 2.69 5.50 23.15
CA TRP A 41 3.37 6.81 23.22
C TRP A 41 4.62 6.83 24.10
N SER A 42 4.98 5.70 24.72
CA SER A 42 6.18 5.57 25.53
C SER A 42 7.16 4.61 24.87
N PRO A 43 8.45 4.98 24.72
CA PRO A 43 9.08 6.23 25.18
C PRO A 43 8.62 7.44 24.37
N ALA A 44 8.43 8.58 25.07
CA ALA A 44 8.00 9.82 24.42
C ALA A 44 9.19 10.52 23.74
N TRP A 45 8.93 11.16 22.62
CA TRP A 45 9.87 12.07 21.99
C TRP A 45 10.09 13.32 22.87
N ASN A 46 11.35 13.69 23.11
CA ASN A 46 11.72 14.91 23.87
C ASN A 46 11.69 16.18 23.00
N ILE A 47 10.89 16.21 21.97
CA ILE A 47 10.80 17.31 21.04
C ILE A 47 9.50 18.06 21.22
N ASP A 48 9.50 19.30 20.74
CA ASP A 48 8.32 20.16 20.77
C ASP A 48 7.25 19.68 19.78
N LEU A 49 6.32 18.86 20.28
CA LEU A 49 5.12 18.52 19.53
C LEU A 49 4.17 19.71 19.54
N ARG A 50 3.60 20.04 18.40
CA ARG A 50 2.70 21.22 18.27
C ARG A 50 1.48 21.07 19.15
N LYS A 51 1.22 22.11 19.96
CA LYS A 51 0.08 22.14 20.89
C LYS A 51 -1.13 22.71 20.17
N ASP A 52 -1.90 21.83 19.51
CA ASP A 52 -3.16 22.20 18.90
C ASP A 52 -4.33 21.39 19.48
N ARG A 53 -5.48 22.05 19.68
CA ARG A 53 -6.68 21.41 20.23
C ARG A 53 -7.22 20.31 19.31
N ARG A 54 -7.07 20.46 18.00
CA ARG A 54 -7.53 19.48 17.01
C ARG A 54 -6.74 18.19 17.14
N LEU A 55 -5.42 18.29 17.28
CA LEU A 55 -4.54 17.12 17.43
C LEU A 55 -4.78 16.36 18.73
N ARG A 56 -5.13 17.06 19.82
CA ARG A 56 -5.42 16.39 21.10
C ARG A 56 -6.59 15.42 21.02
N ARG A 57 -7.58 15.64 20.17
CA ARG A 57 -8.69 14.71 19.94
C ARG A 57 -8.23 13.40 19.30
N MET A 58 -7.14 13.41 18.54
CA MET A 58 -6.61 12.21 17.90
C MET A 58 -6.18 11.13 18.90
N VAL A 59 -5.89 11.50 20.16
CA VAL A 59 -5.62 10.53 21.25
C VAL A 59 -6.87 9.69 21.55
N ASP A 60 -8.03 10.36 21.65
CA ASP A 60 -9.32 9.66 21.87
C ASP A 60 -9.72 8.86 20.63
N HIS A 61 -9.48 9.44 19.44
CA HIS A 61 -9.78 8.80 18.16
C HIS A 61 -8.88 7.58 17.90
N LEU A 62 -7.66 7.52 18.47
CA LEU A 62 -6.83 6.33 18.41
C LEU A 62 -7.52 5.14 19.07
N LEU A 63 -8.13 5.31 20.24
CA LEU A 63 -8.91 4.24 20.88
C LEU A 63 -10.10 3.81 20.03
N GLN A 64 -10.80 4.77 19.41
CA GLN A 64 -11.89 4.48 18.48
C GLN A 64 -11.39 3.75 17.22
N SER A 65 -10.18 4.06 16.76
CA SER A 65 -9.57 3.41 15.59
C SER A 65 -9.28 1.93 15.81
N LEU A 66 -8.98 1.50 17.03
CA LEU A 66 -8.82 0.08 17.37
C LEU A 66 -10.11 -0.69 17.14
N GLU A 67 -11.26 -0.09 17.53
CA GLU A 67 -12.56 -0.68 17.28
C GLU A 67 -12.93 -0.64 15.79
N ALA A 68 -12.65 0.45 15.09
CA ALA A 68 -12.83 0.55 13.64
C ALA A 68 -12.02 -0.50 12.88
N ARG A 69 -10.75 -0.72 13.28
CA ARG A 69 -9.89 -1.78 12.74
C ARG A 69 -10.48 -3.18 12.99
N ARG A 70 -10.91 -3.45 14.23
CA ARG A 70 -11.56 -4.72 14.58
C ARG A 70 -12.80 -4.96 13.73
N LEU A 71 -13.60 -3.90 13.52
CA LEU A 71 -14.79 -3.95 12.70
C LEU A 71 -14.45 -4.27 11.23
N ALA A 72 -13.44 -3.64 10.64
CA ALA A 72 -12.99 -3.92 9.29
C ALA A 72 -12.54 -5.38 9.12
N HIS A 73 -11.80 -5.93 10.11
CA HIS A 73 -11.42 -7.35 10.12
C HIS A 73 -12.62 -8.28 10.17
N SER A 74 -13.57 -8.02 11.08
CA SER A 74 -14.75 -8.86 11.20
C SER A 74 -15.67 -8.76 9.98
N MET A 75 -15.72 -7.59 9.34
CA MET A 75 -16.44 -7.34 8.11
C MET A 75 -15.84 -8.17 6.95
N GLY A 76 -14.54 -8.09 6.72
CA GLY A 76 -13.86 -8.89 5.69
C GLY A 76 -14.04 -10.39 5.92
N ALA A 77 -13.98 -10.85 7.17
CA ALA A 77 -14.14 -12.26 7.51
C ALA A 77 -15.53 -12.82 7.21
N ILE A 78 -16.57 -11.99 7.02
CA ILE A 78 -17.93 -12.46 6.67
C ILE A 78 -17.92 -13.26 5.37
N PHE A 79 -17.15 -12.82 4.38
CA PHE A 79 -16.99 -13.51 3.10
C PHE A 79 -15.69 -14.29 3.02
N ALA A 80 -14.58 -13.72 3.49
CA ALA A 80 -13.25 -14.31 3.40
C ALA A 80 -12.98 -15.47 4.39
N GLY A 81 -13.90 -15.73 5.33
CA GLY A 81 -13.74 -16.74 6.38
C GLY A 81 -12.86 -16.26 7.53
N ARG A 82 -11.77 -15.56 7.26
CA ARG A 82 -10.90 -14.90 8.25
C ARG A 82 -10.14 -13.72 7.66
N MET A 83 -9.61 -12.87 8.54
CA MET A 83 -8.66 -11.79 8.24
C MET A 83 -7.56 -11.76 9.33
N PRO A 84 -6.31 -11.46 9.03
CA PRO A 84 -5.71 -11.43 7.69
C PRO A 84 -5.61 -12.83 7.08
N THR A 85 -5.04 -12.96 5.92
CA THR A 85 -4.91 -14.25 5.20
C THR A 85 -6.26 -14.91 4.90
N PRO A 86 -7.06 -14.31 4.01
CA PRO A 86 -8.35 -14.85 3.60
C PRO A 86 -8.22 -16.25 2.98
N HIS A 87 -9.26 -17.07 3.14
CA HIS A 87 -9.27 -18.45 2.64
C HIS A 87 -10.24 -18.66 1.47
N ALA A 88 -11.08 -17.66 1.19
CA ALA A 88 -12.17 -17.85 0.26
C ALA A 88 -11.81 -17.60 -1.20
N THR A 89 -10.76 -16.84 -1.48
CA THR A 89 -10.25 -16.60 -2.83
C THR A 89 -9.56 -17.87 -3.36
N MET A 90 -9.98 -18.32 -4.55
CA MET A 90 -9.46 -19.51 -5.20
C MET A 90 -9.44 -19.37 -6.72
N PRO A 91 -8.60 -20.12 -7.45
CA PRO A 91 -8.69 -20.20 -8.90
C PRO A 91 -10.10 -20.60 -9.34
N GLY A 92 -10.64 -19.89 -10.34
CA GLY A 92 -12.01 -20.10 -10.82
C GLY A 92 -13.08 -19.33 -10.05
N GLY A 93 -12.76 -18.73 -8.89
CA GLY A 93 -13.78 -17.95 -8.20
C GLY A 93 -13.55 -17.67 -6.72
N TYR A 94 -14.60 -17.95 -5.95
CA TYR A 94 -14.67 -17.68 -4.52
C TYR A 94 -15.45 -18.79 -3.81
N SER A 95 -15.05 -19.19 -2.60
CA SER A 95 -15.66 -20.34 -1.93
C SER A 95 -16.89 -19.99 -1.06
N ALA A 96 -17.13 -18.72 -0.80
CA ALA A 96 -18.25 -18.29 0.04
C ALA A 96 -19.42 -17.76 -0.80
N VAL A 97 -20.64 -18.20 -0.47
CA VAL A 97 -21.86 -17.71 -1.11
C VAL A 97 -22.35 -16.43 -0.42
N PRO A 98 -22.72 -15.37 -1.16
CA PRO A 98 -23.21 -14.11 -0.61
C PRO A 98 -24.69 -14.22 -0.24
N THR A 99 -25.01 -14.88 0.88
CA THR A 99 -26.39 -14.95 1.37
C THR A 99 -26.93 -13.58 1.80
N ALA A 100 -28.23 -13.38 1.75
CA ALA A 100 -28.88 -12.12 2.16
C ALA A 100 -28.49 -11.69 3.60
N ASP A 101 -28.36 -12.65 4.53
CA ASP A 101 -27.89 -12.38 5.90
C ASP A 101 -26.43 -11.85 5.91
N ARG A 102 -25.52 -12.50 5.17
CA ARG A 102 -24.13 -12.06 5.07
C ARG A 102 -24.01 -10.66 4.47
N ILE A 103 -24.76 -10.38 3.40
CA ILE A 103 -24.82 -9.06 2.76
C ILE A 103 -25.32 -8.00 3.76
N ALA A 104 -26.41 -8.28 4.48
CA ALA A 104 -26.96 -7.35 5.47
C ALA A 104 -25.98 -7.08 6.63
N ARG A 105 -25.32 -8.11 7.14
CA ARG A 105 -24.30 -7.98 8.20
C ARG A 105 -23.11 -7.16 7.73
N PHE A 106 -22.59 -7.43 6.53
CA PHE A 106 -21.50 -6.68 5.93
C PHE A 106 -21.88 -5.19 5.78
N ARG A 107 -23.05 -4.91 5.22
CA ARG A 107 -23.57 -3.54 5.03
C ARG A 107 -23.67 -2.76 6.36
N ASN A 108 -24.16 -3.40 7.42
CA ASN A 108 -24.27 -2.74 8.71
C ASN A 108 -22.89 -2.34 9.27
N GLN A 109 -21.90 -3.23 9.15
CA GLN A 109 -20.54 -2.95 9.57
C GLN A 109 -19.86 -1.88 8.69
N LEU A 110 -20.05 -1.96 7.37
CA LEU A 110 -19.53 -0.99 6.41
C LEU A 110 -20.08 0.43 6.70
N ASN A 111 -21.40 0.55 6.93
CA ASN A 111 -22.02 1.83 7.26
C ASN A 111 -21.42 2.47 8.54
N THR A 112 -21.09 1.65 9.53
CA THR A 112 -20.46 2.12 10.77
C THR A 112 -19.03 2.57 10.51
N LEU A 113 -18.28 1.81 9.73
CA LEU A 113 -16.89 2.10 9.38
C LEU A 113 -16.78 3.33 8.48
N THR A 114 -17.66 3.45 7.48
CA THR A 114 -17.72 4.62 6.59
C THR A 114 -17.96 5.91 7.38
N ARG A 115 -18.86 5.90 8.37
CA ARG A 115 -19.10 7.06 9.25
C ARG A 115 -17.86 7.43 10.07
N PHE A 116 -17.11 6.46 10.57
CA PHE A 116 -15.84 6.72 11.26
C PHE A 116 -14.82 7.36 10.31
N ILE A 117 -14.67 6.82 9.10
CA ILE A 117 -13.73 7.36 8.11
C ILE A 117 -14.11 8.80 7.74
N GLU A 118 -15.39 9.04 7.43
CA GLU A 118 -15.88 10.33 6.97
C GLU A 118 -15.87 11.42 8.06
N ARG A 119 -16.23 11.05 9.31
CA ARG A 119 -16.42 12.02 10.38
C ARG A 119 -15.25 12.15 11.34
N THR A 120 -14.30 11.22 11.27
CA THR A 120 -13.18 11.18 12.21
C THR A 120 -11.84 11.09 11.46
N TYR A 121 -11.61 10.06 10.63
CA TYR A 121 -10.31 9.84 10.01
C TYR A 121 -9.94 10.93 8.99
N VAL A 122 -10.81 11.25 8.04
CA VAL A 122 -10.53 12.31 7.04
C VAL A 122 -10.34 13.67 7.72
N PRO A 123 -11.22 14.13 8.64
CA PRO A 123 -11.00 15.37 9.38
C PRO A 123 -9.72 15.38 10.22
N ASP A 124 -9.29 14.26 10.80
CA ASP A 124 -8.04 14.19 11.54
C ASP A 124 -6.83 14.35 10.61
N ALA A 125 -6.83 13.72 9.44
CA ALA A 125 -5.76 13.89 8.45
C ALA A 125 -5.69 15.35 7.94
N GLU A 126 -6.83 16.00 7.71
CA GLU A 126 -6.90 17.41 7.33
C GLU A 126 -6.42 18.34 8.46
N ALA A 127 -6.78 18.05 9.70
CA ALA A 127 -6.30 18.79 10.86
C ALA A 127 -4.78 18.65 11.03
N LEU A 128 -4.25 17.43 10.83
CA LEU A 128 -2.82 17.17 10.86
C LEU A 128 -2.09 17.98 9.78
N ALA A 129 -2.55 17.92 8.53
CA ALA A 129 -1.96 18.66 7.41
C ALA A 129 -2.06 20.18 7.58
N THR A 130 -3.08 20.67 8.30
CA THR A 130 -3.22 22.10 8.61
C THR A 130 -2.25 22.55 9.71
N VAL A 131 -2.05 21.72 10.74
CA VAL A 131 -1.17 22.07 11.88
C VAL A 131 0.31 21.92 11.52
N TYR A 132 0.62 20.96 10.68
CA TYR A 132 1.98 20.67 10.18
C TYR A 132 2.09 21.02 8.68
N ASP A 133 1.64 22.20 8.30
CA ASP A 133 1.60 22.69 6.91
C ASP A 133 3.00 22.82 6.28
N ASP A 134 4.05 23.04 7.07
CA ASP A 134 5.46 23.00 6.63
C ASP A 134 5.87 21.63 6.06
N TYR A 135 5.23 20.54 6.49
CA TYR A 135 5.44 19.21 5.92
C TYR A 135 4.80 18.99 4.53
N ARG A 136 4.14 20.01 3.99
CA ARG A 136 3.78 20.04 2.55
C ARG A 136 4.97 20.33 1.63
N ALA A 137 6.09 20.78 2.19
CA ALA A 137 7.34 20.98 1.46
C ALA A 137 8.43 19.96 1.82
N ILE A 138 8.13 19.02 2.71
CA ILE A 138 9.09 18.03 3.21
C ILE A 138 8.69 16.64 2.71
N GLY A 139 9.69 15.82 2.39
CA GLY A 139 9.48 14.44 1.98
C GLY A 139 9.05 14.29 0.53
N VAL A 140 9.50 15.17 -0.35
CA VAL A 140 9.27 15.05 -1.80
C VAL A 140 10.12 13.92 -2.36
N GLY A 141 9.45 12.92 -2.98
CA GLY A 141 10.08 11.77 -3.62
C GLY A 141 10.58 12.09 -5.05
N PRO A 142 10.70 11.09 -5.92
CA PRO A 142 11.18 11.27 -7.30
C PRO A 142 10.17 11.97 -8.22
N GLU A 143 8.98 12.33 -7.72
CA GLU A 143 7.86 12.90 -8.48
C GLU A 143 7.30 11.99 -9.59
N ASN A 144 7.80 10.76 -9.69
CA ASN A 144 7.27 9.73 -10.57
C ASN A 144 6.34 8.81 -9.78
N LEU A 145 5.14 8.55 -10.29
CA LEU A 145 4.08 7.82 -9.61
C LEU A 145 3.61 6.64 -10.45
N LEU A 146 3.47 5.45 -9.85
CA LEU A 146 3.04 4.23 -10.52
C LEU A 146 1.89 3.56 -9.78
N SER A 147 0.84 3.21 -10.53
CA SER A 147 -0.29 2.40 -10.09
C SER A 147 -0.49 1.22 -11.04
N PHE A 148 -0.66 0.03 -10.51
CA PHE A 148 -0.99 -1.17 -11.31
C PHE A 148 -2.49 -1.39 -11.49
N GLY A 149 -3.31 -0.56 -10.86
CA GLY A 149 -4.77 -0.69 -10.90
C GLY A 149 -5.31 -1.76 -9.95
N VAL A 150 -6.51 -1.51 -9.41
CA VAL A 150 -7.15 -2.41 -8.45
C VAL A 150 -8.66 -2.24 -8.41
N PHE A 151 -9.34 -3.27 -7.91
CA PHE A 151 -10.80 -3.41 -7.83
C PHE A 151 -11.43 -3.50 -9.21
N GLN A 152 -11.38 -4.70 -9.78
CA GLN A 152 -11.93 -5.00 -11.11
C GLN A 152 -13.43 -4.68 -11.20
N LEU A 153 -13.81 -3.94 -12.24
CA LEU A 153 -15.20 -3.55 -12.51
C LEU A 153 -15.88 -4.44 -13.56
N ASP A 154 -15.11 -5.20 -14.32
CA ASP A 154 -15.61 -6.15 -15.30
C ASP A 154 -15.02 -7.55 -15.11
N ASP A 155 -15.58 -8.54 -15.80
CA ASP A 155 -15.19 -9.95 -15.65
C ASP A 155 -13.89 -10.31 -16.39
N TYR A 156 -13.37 -9.40 -17.22
CA TYR A 156 -12.12 -9.58 -17.97
C TYR A 156 -10.93 -8.92 -17.27
N GLY A 157 -11.19 -7.96 -16.37
CA GLY A 157 -10.16 -7.23 -15.62
C GLY A 157 -9.59 -6.04 -16.42
N ASP A 158 -10.28 -5.63 -17.48
CA ASP A 158 -9.85 -4.51 -18.33
C ASP A 158 -10.13 -3.15 -17.70
N GLN A 159 -11.12 -3.09 -16.79
CA GLN A 159 -11.51 -1.89 -16.05
C GLN A 159 -11.30 -2.07 -14.56
N THR A 160 -10.76 -1.04 -13.92
CA THR A 160 -10.54 -1.01 -12.48
C THR A 160 -11.09 0.28 -11.88
N PHE A 161 -11.53 0.21 -10.62
CA PHE A 161 -12.06 1.37 -9.88
C PHE A 161 -10.97 2.39 -9.53
N LEU A 162 -9.77 1.91 -9.24
CA LEU A 162 -8.56 2.71 -9.17
C LEU A 162 -7.69 2.28 -10.33
N ASP A 163 -7.48 3.18 -11.28
CA ASP A 163 -6.89 2.87 -12.58
C ASP A 163 -5.39 2.55 -12.53
N GLN A 164 -4.97 1.80 -13.54
CA GLN A 164 -3.57 1.60 -13.86
C GLN A 164 -3.02 2.84 -14.57
N GLY A 165 -1.78 3.24 -14.21
CA GLY A 165 -1.10 4.32 -14.89
C GLY A 165 0.28 4.62 -14.34
N ALA A 166 1.10 5.26 -15.17
CA ALA A 166 2.40 5.80 -14.81
C ALA A 166 2.41 7.31 -15.08
N VAL A 167 2.95 8.08 -14.13
CA VAL A 167 3.07 9.54 -14.21
C VAL A 167 4.52 9.91 -14.00
N ALA A 168 5.09 10.71 -14.89
CA ALA A 168 6.44 11.22 -14.76
C ALA A 168 6.45 12.70 -14.35
N GLY A 169 7.31 13.06 -13.38
CA GLY A 169 7.55 14.44 -12.95
C GLY A 169 6.30 15.14 -12.41
N ALA A 170 5.44 14.47 -11.64
CA ALA A 170 4.21 15.02 -11.08
C ALA A 170 3.28 15.67 -12.13
N SER A 171 3.33 15.20 -13.34
CA SER A 171 2.50 15.73 -14.44
C SER A 171 1.04 15.31 -14.30
N ASN A 172 0.16 15.94 -15.09
CA ASN A 172 -1.23 15.51 -15.23
C ASN A 172 -1.42 14.44 -16.31
N ALA A 173 -0.40 14.18 -17.14
CA ALA A 173 -0.43 13.12 -18.13
C ALA A 173 -0.25 11.77 -17.42
N VAL A 174 -1.06 10.80 -17.82
CA VAL A 174 -1.03 9.44 -17.32
C VAL A 174 -0.76 8.52 -18.50
N ASP A 175 0.36 7.81 -18.45
CA ASP A 175 0.75 6.86 -19.47
C ASP A 175 0.28 5.44 -19.08
N THR A 176 0.04 4.61 -20.08
CA THR A 176 -0.28 3.19 -19.89
C THR A 176 0.94 2.45 -19.33
N VAL A 177 0.72 1.57 -18.37
CA VAL A 177 1.80 0.77 -17.77
C VAL A 177 2.25 -0.33 -18.74
N ALA A 178 3.56 -0.40 -18.98
CA ALA A 178 4.21 -1.45 -19.74
C ALA A 178 5.07 -2.33 -18.82
N THR A 179 4.74 -3.60 -18.69
CA THR A 179 5.50 -4.53 -17.83
C THR A 179 6.91 -4.82 -18.35
N THR A 180 7.10 -4.69 -19.65
CA THR A 180 8.38 -4.96 -20.33
C THR A 180 9.50 -3.95 -20.03
N VAL A 181 9.16 -2.80 -19.40
CA VAL A 181 10.15 -1.79 -19.01
C VAL A 181 10.46 -1.82 -17.50
N ILE A 182 9.92 -2.82 -16.80
CA ILE A 182 10.22 -3.03 -15.37
C ILE A 182 11.49 -3.86 -15.27
N THR A 183 12.47 -3.36 -14.51
CA THR A 183 13.72 -4.07 -14.21
C THR A 183 14.04 -4.01 -12.73
N GLU A 184 14.87 -4.92 -12.23
CA GLU A 184 15.34 -4.95 -10.85
C GLU A 184 16.86 -4.75 -10.80
N ASP A 185 17.32 -3.64 -10.23
CA ASP A 185 18.73 -3.38 -9.99
C ASP A 185 19.15 -3.99 -8.64
N VAL A 186 20.38 -4.53 -8.56
CA VAL A 186 20.91 -5.17 -7.34
C VAL A 186 22.25 -4.62 -6.90
N ARG A 187 22.75 -3.56 -7.52
CA ARG A 187 24.08 -3.00 -7.23
C ARG A 187 24.32 -2.75 -5.74
N TYR A 188 23.33 -2.19 -5.05
CA TYR A 188 23.38 -1.89 -3.62
C TYR A 188 22.60 -2.86 -2.75
N SER A 189 22.18 -3.99 -3.33
CA SER A 189 21.45 -5.06 -2.63
C SER A 189 22.35 -6.28 -2.44
N TRP A 190 22.11 -7.06 -1.39
CA TRP A 190 22.89 -8.29 -1.10
C TRP A 190 22.52 -9.45 -2.02
N TYR A 191 22.55 -9.19 -3.33
CA TYR A 191 22.36 -10.19 -4.39
C TYR A 191 23.52 -10.11 -5.38
N ALA A 192 23.79 -11.22 -6.07
CA ALA A 192 24.89 -11.35 -7.04
C ALA A 192 24.73 -10.37 -8.21
N ASP A 193 25.80 -9.68 -8.59
CA ASP A 193 25.79 -8.69 -9.69
C ASP A 193 25.39 -9.31 -11.04
N ALA A 194 25.54 -10.61 -11.22
CA ALA A 194 25.08 -11.31 -12.43
C ALA A 194 23.55 -11.25 -12.62
N THR A 195 22.80 -10.87 -11.56
CA THR A 195 21.32 -10.74 -11.59
C THR A 195 20.86 -9.29 -11.69
N ASP A 196 21.79 -8.35 -12.00
CA ASP A 196 21.50 -6.93 -12.09
C ASP A 196 20.71 -6.55 -13.37
N GLY A 197 19.75 -5.66 -13.23
CA GLY A 197 19.00 -5.09 -14.36
C GLY A 197 18.08 -6.07 -15.09
N LEU A 198 17.84 -7.25 -14.56
CA LEU A 198 16.94 -8.24 -15.19
C LEU A 198 15.47 -7.81 -15.08
N GLN A 199 14.67 -8.21 -16.08
CA GLN A 199 13.21 -8.12 -16.00
C GLN A 199 12.68 -9.18 -15.02
N PRO A 200 11.51 -8.95 -14.36
CA PRO A 200 11.00 -9.89 -13.36
C PRO A 200 10.68 -11.30 -13.89
N ASP A 201 10.31 -11.43 -15.16
CA ASP A 201 10.03 -12.72 -15.80
C ASP A 201 11.27 -13.60 -16.00
N SER A 202 12.44 -12.96 -16.08
CA SER A 202 13.76 -13.61 -16.19
C SER A 202 14.65 -13.33 -14.98
N GLY A 203 14.09 -12.67 -13.96
CA GLY A 203 14.82 -12.24 -12.77
C GLY A 203 15.24 -13.40 -11.88
N GLU A 204 16.48 -13.38 -11.43
CA GLU A 204 17.00 -14.33 -10.48
C GLU A 204 17.20 -13.67 -9.10
N THR A 205 17.10 -14.46 -8.04
CA THR A 205 17.35 -14.04 -6.68
C THR A 205 18.45 -14.92 -6.08
N THR A 206 19.72 -14.54 -6.33
CA THR A 206 20.91 -15.24 -5.83
C THR A 206 21.51 -14.41 -4.69
N PRO A 207 21.32 -14.79 -3.40
CA PRO A 207 21.88 -14.06 -2.27
C PRO A 207 23.40 -14.01 -2.30
N GLN A 208 23.97 -12.82 -1.98
CA GLN A 208 25.39 -12.62 -1.80
C GLN A 208 25.62 -11.73 -0.58
N TYR A 209 26.08 -12.31 0.52
CA TYR A 209 26.38 -11.59 1.75
C TYR A 209 27.70 -12.11 2.35
N PRO A 210 28.63 -11.22 2.73
CA PRO A 210 28.61 -9.77 2.48
C PRO A 210 28.87 -9.42 1.00
N LYS A 211 28.41 -8.23 0.59
CA LYS A 211 28.70 -7.63 -0.71
C LYS A 211 29.12 -6.20 -0.50
N GLU A 212 30.26 -5.81 -1.09
CA GLU A 212 30.84 -4.47 -0.93
C GLU A 212 29.88 -3.37 -1.45
N GLY A 213 29.63 -2.37 -0.61
CA GLY A 213 28.76 -1.24 -0.91
C GLY A 213 27.26 -1.54 -0.80
N ALA A 214 26.86 -2.82 -0.65
CA ALA A 214 25.45 -3.16 -0.46
C ALA A 214 24.99 -2.90 0.98
N TYR A 215 23.75 -2.47 1.13
CA TYR A 215 23.17 -2.12 2.43
C TYR A 215 21.70 -2.57 2.60
N SER A 216 21.11 -3.24 1.61
CA SER A 216 19.70 -3.65 1.64
C SER A 216 19.50 -5.08 1.16
N TRP A 217 18.47 -5.75 1.71
CA TRP A 217 17.92 -6.99 1.15
C TRP A 217 16.79 -6.74 0.15
N LEU A 218 16.37 -5.49 -0.07
CA LEU A 218 15.47 -5.16 -1.17
C LEU A 218 16.27 -4.99 -2.45
N LYS A 219 15.77 -5.52 -3.55
CA LYS A 219 16.20 -5.11 -4.89
C LYS A 219 15.65 -3.71 -5.19
N ALA A 220 16.19 -3.05 -6.19
CA ALA A 220 15.73 -1.74 -6.62
C ALA A 220 14.93 -1.83 -7.93
N PRO A 221 13.60 -2.04 -7.87
CA PRO A 221 12.78 -2.02 -9.07
C PRO A 221 12.79 -0.62 -9.69
N ARG A 222 12.82 -0.60 -11.02
CA ARG A 222 12.79 0.61 -11.85
C ARG A 222 11.75 0.45 -12.95
N TYR A 223 11.03 1.52 -13.24
CA TYR A 223 10.11 1.58 -14.37
C TYR A 223 10.71 2.49 -15.44
N ALA A 224 10.94 1.97 -16.65
CA ALA A 224 11.66 2.66 -17.71
C ALA A 224 13.01 3.25 -17.25
N GLY A 225 13.70 2.53 -16.37
CA GLY A 225 14.99 2.93 -15.80
C GLY A 225 14.90 3.92 -14.64
N GLU A 226 13.75 4.47 -14.26
CA GLU A 226 13.59 5.50 -13.24
C GLU A 226 12.94 4.95 -11.94
N PRO A 227 13.22 5.56 -10.77
CA PRO A 227 12.50 5.24 -9.53
C PRO A 227 11.07 5.80 -9.57
N TYR A 228 10.11 5.01 -9.12
CA TYR A 228 8.70 5.41 -9.03
C TYR A 228 8.15 5.17 -7.62
N GLU A 229 7.39 6.12 -7.09
CA GLU A 229 6.61 5.96 -5.87
C GLU A 229 5.29 5.26 -6.18
N THR A 230 4.89 4.33 -5.32
CA THR A 230 3.60 3.62 -5.40
C THR A 230 2.79 3.83 -4.13
N GLY A 231 1.50 3.54 -4.18
CA GLY A 231 0.62 3.59 -3.02
C GLY A 231 -0.55 4.56 -3.16
N PRO A 232 -1.19 4.95 -2.05
CA PRO A 232 -2.39 5.78 -2.09
C PRO A 232 -2.22 7.10 -2.85
N LEU A 233 -1.06 7.77 -2.69
CA LEU A 233 -0.80 9.02 -3.43
C LEU A 233 -0.74 8.77 -4.94
N ALA A 234 -0.02 7.73 -5.38
CA ALA A 234 0.08 7.38 -6.79
C ALA A 234 -1.29 7.01 -7.39
N ARG A 235 -2.06 6.13 -6.71
CA ARG A 235 -3.40 5.74 -7.15
C ARG A 235 -4.35 6.93 -7.28
N MET A 236 -4.40 7.78 -6.26
CA MET A 236 -5.28 8.95 -6.24
C MET A 236 -4.86 10.00 -7.28
N TRP A 237 -3.55 10.12 -7.57
CA TRP A 237 -3.03 11.00 -8.62
C TRP A 237 -3.41 10.50 -10.01
N VAL A 238 -3.18 9.23 -10.30
CA VAL A 238 -3.54 8.58 -11.58
C VAL A 238 -5.03 8.76 -11.86
N ASN A 239 -5.88 8.57 -10.86
CA ASN A 239 -7.34 8.74 -10.98
C ASN A 239 -7.82 10.20 -11.02
N GLY A 240 -6.94 11.17 -10.78
CA GLY A 240 -7.32 12.59 -10.73
C GLY A 240 -8.05 13.01 -9.47
N ASP A 241 -8.11 12.17 -8.44
CA ASP A 241 -8.80 12.44 -7.18
C ASP A 241 -7.98 13.30 -6.20
N TYR A 242 -6.64 13.26 -6.34
CA TYR A 242 -5.72 14.04 -5.53
C TYR A 242 -4.47 14.42 -6.33
N ARG A 243 -4.25 15.70 -6.56
CA ARG A 243 -3.08 16.26 -7.28
C ARG A 243 -2.61 17.57 -6.65
N GLU A 244 -2.67 17.66 -5.30
CA GLU A 244 -2.33 18.89 -4.58
C GLU A 244 -0.81 19.01 -4.32
N GLY A 245 -0.07 17.88 -4.30
CA GLY A 245 1.37 17.83 -4.07
C GLY A 245 1.87 16.41 -3.81
N ILE A 246 3.20 16.30 -3.65
CA ILE A 246 3.91 15.06 -3.31
C ILE A 246 4.77 15.31 -2.09
N SER A 247 4.21 15.15 -0.92
CA SER A 247 4.87 15.41 0.36
C SER A 247 4.41 14.44 1.44
N VAL A 248 4.95 14.60 2.64
CA VAL A 248 4.49 13.85 3.82
C VAL A 248 2.99 14.02 4.02
N MET A 249 2.48 15.27 3.99
CA MET A 249 1.06 15.53 4.24
C MET A 249 0.18 15.07 3.08
N ASP A 250 0.67 15.15 1.86
CA ASP A 250 -0.08 14.70 0.68
C ASP A 250 -0.29 13.17 0.71
N ARG A 251 0.71 12.40 1.17
CA ARG A 251 0.55 10.94 1.37
C ARG A 251 -0.52 10.61 2.41
N HIS A 252 -0.57 11.36 3.52
CA HIS A 252 -1.60 11.16 4.56
C HIS A 252 -2.99 11.54 4.06
N LEU A 253 -3.13 12.67 3.36
CA LEU A 253 -4.41 13.14 2.82
C LEU A 253 -4.93 12.22 1.73
N ALA A 254 -4.09 11.84 0.78
CA ALA A 254 -4.46 10.91 -0.29
C ALA A 254 -4.95 9.57 0.29
N ARG A 255 -4.23 9.00 1.27
CA ARG A 255 -4.63 7.75 1.94
C ARG A 255 -5.96 7.86 2.67
N ALA A 256 -6.22 8.96 3.37
CA ALA A 256 -7.49 9.16 4.07
C ALA A 256 -8.67 9.33 3.09
N ARG A 257 -8.47 10.10 2.01
CA ARG A 257 -9.48 10.28 0.94
C ARG A 257 -9.72 8.98 0.17
N GLU A 258 -8.67 8.19 -0.11
CA GLU A 258 -8.81 6.86 -0.71
C GLU A 258 -9.64 5.92 0.17
N ALA A 259 -9.38 5.89 1.49
CA ALA A 259 -10.19 5.09 2.40
C ALA A 259 -11.68 5.43 2.31
N LEU A 260 -12.03 6.72 2.21
CA LEU A 260 -13.42 7.15 2.06
C LEU A 260 -14.00 6.78 0.69
N LYS A 261 -13.21 6.97 -0.40
CA LYS A 261 -13.60 6.61 -1.76
C LYS A 261 -13.91 5.12 -1.85
N VAL A 262 -13.01 4.25 -1.36
CA VAL A 262 -13.19 2.80 -1.35
C VAL A 262 -14.38 2.39 -0.48
N ALA A 263 -14.55 2.96 0.73
CA ALA A 263 -15.67 2.62 1.61
C ALA A 263 -17.04 2.94 0.97
N ARG A 264 -17.13 4.02 0.21
CA ARG A 264 -18.35 4.39 -0.51
C ARG A 264 -18.65 3.44 -1.65
N GLU A 265 -17.63 3.08 -2.43
CA GLU A 265 -17.78 2.17 -3.56
C GLU A 265 -18.12 0.74 -3.12
N MET A 266 -17.59 0.28 -1.98
CA MET A 266 -17.96 -1.02 -1.41
C MET A 266 -19.47 -1.12 -1.14
N ALA A 267 -20.17 -0.02 -0.89
CA ALA A 267 -21.62 -0.05 -0.73
C ALA A 267 -22.34 -0.32 -2.06
N ALA A 268 -21.83 0.24 -3.17
CA ALA A 268 -22.33 -0.05 -4.50
C ALA A 268 -22.06 -1.51 -4.90
N TRP A 269 -20.85 -2.00 -4.68
CA TRP A 269 -20.51 -3.41 -4.95
C TRP A 269 -21.39 -4.41 -4.16
N LEU A 270 -21.81 -4.06 -2.95
CA LEU A 270 -22.76 -4.92 -2.20
C LEU A 270 -24.12 -5.02 -2.89
N ASP A 271 -24.55 -3.98 -3.60
CA ASP A 271 -25.81 -3.98 -4.35
C ASP A 271 -25.72 -4.79 -5.65
N GLU A 272 -24.51 -5.08 -6.14
CA GLU A 272 -24.28 -5.95 -7.30
C GLU A 272 -24.39 -7.45 -6.98
N LEU A 273 -24.33 -7.86 -5.70
CA LEU A 273 -24.34 -9.27 -5.32
C LEU A 273 -25.71 -9.90 -5.51
N ASP A 274 -25.77 -11.00 -6.27
CA ASP A 274 -26.96 -11.85 -6.39
C ASP A 274 -26.76 -13.14 -5.57
N PRO A 275 -27.53 -13.37 -4.48
CA PRO A 275 -27.44 -14.59 -3.67
C PRO A 275 -27.67 -15.89 -4.45
N ASN A 276 -28.26 -15.84 -5.64
CA ASN A 276 -28.58 -16.99 -6.46
C ASN A 276 -27.58 -17.24 -7.59
N ALA A 277 -26.69 -16.28 -7.86
CA ALA A 277 -25.71 -16.40 -8.93
C ALA A 277 -24.46 -17.19 -8.47
N PRO A 278 -23.73 -17.84 -9.39
CA PRO A 278 -22.56 -18.64 -9.07
C PRO A 278 -21.41 -17.77 -8.56
N VAL A 279 -20.63 -18.35 -7.65
CA VAL A 279 -19.39 -17.77 -7.12
C VAL A 279 -18.13 -18.47 -7.66
N TYR A 280 -18.29 -19.55 -8.41
CA TYR A 280 -17.21 -20.41 -8.88
C TYR A 280 -17.50 -20.90 -10.30
N THR A 281 -16.44 -21.07 -11.08
CA THR A 281 -16.41 -21.74 -12.37
C THR A 281 -15.27 -22.74 -12.36
N ASP A 282 -15.50 -23.91 -12.94
CA ASP A 282 -14.48 -24.96 -13.01
C ASP A 282 -13.18 -24.40 -13.60
N PHE A 283 -12.09 -24.73 -12.93
CA PHE A 283 -10.75 -24.29 -13.29
C PHE A 283 -9.82 -25.50 -13.46
N VAL A 284 -9.08 -25.50 -14.53
CA VAL A 284 -8.04 -26.52 -14.79
C VAL A 284 -6.68 -25.85 -14.66
N ASN A 285 -5.82 -26.40 -13.80
CA ASN A 285 -4.48 -25.91 -13.65
C ASN A 285 -3.70 -26.02 -14.96
N PRO A 286 -2.99 -24.99 -15.41
CA PRO A 286 -2.15 -25.06 -16.59
C PRO A 286 -0.99 -26.04 -16.36
N THR A 287 -0.61 -26.80 -17.38
CA THR A 287 0.56 -27.66 -17.35
C THR A 287 1.82 -26.94 -17.83
N ALA A 288 1.68 -25.87 -18.58
CA ALA A 288 2.76 -24.99 -19.04
C ALA A 288 2.20 -23.61 -19.39
N GLY A 289 3.03 -22.58 -19.25
CA GLY A 289 2.71 -21.22 -19.64
C GLY A 289 3.34 -20.17 -18.73
N ASN A 290 3.31 -18.93 -19.16
CA ASN A 290 3.77 -17.77 -18.41
C ASN A 290 2.57 -16.91 -18.04
N GLY A 291 2.61 -16.29 -16.86
CA GLY A 291 1.56 -15.39 -16.38
C GLY A 291 2.13 -14.20 -15.65
N ILE A 292 1.47 -13.05 -15.82
CA ILE A 292 1.75 -11.82 -15.08
C ILE A 292 0.46 -11.40 -14.38
N GLY A 293 0.53 -11.22 -13.06
CA GLY A 293 -0.55 -10.68 -12.26
C GLY A 293 -0.15 -9.34 -11.66
N LEU A 294 -0.81 -8.27 -12.09
CA LEU A 294 -0.64 -6.93 -11.53
C LEU A 294 -1.85 -6.58 -10.67
N THR A 295 -1.60 -6.01 -9.52
CA THR A 295 -2.62 -5.50 -8.61
C THR A 295 -2.02 -4.47 -7.65
N GLU A 296 -2.83 -3.96 -6.75
CA GLU A 296 -2.41 -3.04 -5.71
C GLU A 296 -2.74 -3.61 -4.32
N ALA A 297 -1.72 -3.71 -3.46
CA ALA A 297 -1.93 -3.84 -2.03
C ALA A 297 -2.22 -2.45 -1.42
N PRO A 298 -2.70 -2.35 -0.15
CA PRO A 298 -2.92 -1.05 0.48
C PRO A 298 -1.72 -0.10 0.38
N ARG A 299 -0.50 -0.63 0.40
CA ARG A 299 0.77 0.10 0.37
C ARG A 299 1.25 0.46 -1.03
N GLY A 300 0.68 -0.12 -2.10
CA GLY A 300 1.04 0.21 -3.48
C GLY A 300 1.11 -0.97 -4.43
N ALA A 301 1.82 -0.78 -5.52
CA ALA A 301 1.91 -1.68 -6.67
C ALA A 301 2.53 -3.05 -6.31
N LEU A 302 1.80 -4.11 -6.62
CA LEU A 302 2.17 -5.50 -6.40
C LEU A 302 2.12 -6.26 -7.72
N GLY A 303 3.26 -6.77 -8.15
CA GLY A 303 3.36 -7.57 -9.37
C GLY A 303 3.89 -8.98 -9.08
N HIS A 304 3.31 -9.96 -9.76
CA HIS A 304 3.69 -11.36 -9.73
C HIS A 304 3.97 -11.85 -11.14
N TRP A 305 5.10 -12.50 -11.34
CA TRP A 305 5.49 -13.16 -12.58
C TRP A 305 5.69 -14.64 -12.30
N VAL A 306 5.08 -15.49 -13.11
CA VAL A 306 5.12 -16.95 -12.91
C VAL A 306 5.35 -17.68 -14.23
N GLU A 307 6.22 -18.67 -14.21
CA GLU A 307 6.36 -19.66 -15.26
C GLU A 307 5.94 -21.02 -14.71
N VAL A 308 5.09 -21.73 -15.47
CA VAL A 308 4.66 -23.10 -15.18
C VAL A 308 5.23 -24.02 -16.24
N ALA A 309 5.92 -25.07 -15.82
CA ALA A 309 6.42 -26.15 -16.68
C ALA A 309 6.16 -27.52 -16.04
N GLY A 310 5.62 -28.45 -16.82
CA GLY A 310 5.29 -29.79 -16.32
C GLY A 310 4.25 -29.80 -15.16
N GLY A 311 3.37 -28.81 -15.10
CA GLY A 311 2.37 -28.66 -14.03
C GLY A 311 2.94 -28.16 -12.68
N GLN A 312 4.16 -27.68 -12.65
CA GLN A 312 4.82 -27.10 -11.48
C GLN A 312 5.27 -25.69 -11.77
N ILE A 313 5.43 -24.87 -10.72
CA ILE A 313 6.02 -23.54 -10.83
C ILE A 313 7.52 -23.72 -11.09
N ALA A 314 7.99 -23.35 -12.28
CA ALA A 314 9.38 -23.40 -12.68
C ALA A 314 10.13 -22.12 -12.29
N HIS A 315 9.46 -20.96 -12.41
CA HIS A 315 9.99 -19.67 -12.01
C HIS A 315 8.88 -18.81 -11.36
N TYR A 316 9.25 -18.03 -10.36
CA TYR A 316 8.32 -17.12 -9.68
C TYR A 316 9.05 -15.90 -9.14
N GLN A 317 8.60 -14.71 -9.55
CA GLN A 317 9.12 -13.43 -9.07
C GLN A 317 7.99 -12.54 -8.56
N VAL A 318 8.26 -11.81 -7.48
CA VAL A 318 7.32 -10.88 -6.85
C VAL A 318 8.00 -9.55 -6.60
N ILE A 319 7.36 -8.45 -7.02
CA ILE A 319 7.75 -7.10 -6.63
C ILE A 319 6.65 -6.51 -5.76
N THR A 320 6.97 -6.29 -4.48
CA THR A 320 6.02 -5.76 -3.49
C THR A 320 6.05 -4.23 -3.44
N PRO A 321 5.02 -3.56 -2.91
CA PRO A 321 4.98 -2.09 -2.82
C PRO A 321 6.19 -1.48 -2.12
N THR A 322 6.65 -2.09 -1.04
CA THR A 322 7.79 -1.60 -0.28
C THR A 322 9.11 -1.80 -1.01
N CYS A 323 9.20 -2.78 -1.93
CA CYS A 323 10.36 -2.90 -2.82
C CYS A 323 10.48 -1.66 -3.74
N TRP A 324 9.37 -1.11 -4.23
CA TRP A 324 9.37 0.15 -4.95
C TRP A 324 9.79 1.31 -4.05
N ASN A 325 9.02 1.54 -2.98
CA ASN A 325 9.14 2.74 -2.15
C ASN A 325 10.41 2.81 -1.33
N SER A 326 10.89 1.70 -0.77
CA SER A 326 12.08 1.62 0.08
C SER A 326 13.27 0.98 -0.62
N SER A 327 13.27 0.99 -1.95
CA SER A 327 14.39 0.47 -2.73
C SER A 327 15.68 1.22 -2.42
N PRO A 328 16.84 0.52 -2.41
CA PRO A 328 18.14 1.17 -2.35
C PRO A 328 18.43 1.90 -3.65
N LYS A 329 19.61 2.58 -3.68
CA LYS A 329 20.17 3.15 -4.91
C LYS A 329 20.30 2.11 -6.00
N ASP A 330 20.19 2.55 -7.24
CA ASP A 330 20.51 1.77 -8.42
C ASP A 330 21.98 1.92 -8.88
N SER A 331 22.36 1.20 -9.91
CA SER A 331 23.70 1.24 -10.54
C SER A 331 24.09 2.61 -11.08
N LEU A 332 23.12 3.50 -11.34
CA LEU A 332 23.32 4.90 -11.71
C LEU A 332 23.35 5.83 -10.49
N HIS A 333 23.42 5.31 -9.28
CA HIS A 333 23.43 6.03 -8.00
C HIS A 333 22.17 6.85 -7.72
N ARG A 334 21.03 6.57 -8.37
CA ARG A 334 19.76 7.23 -8.10
C ARG A 334 19.10 6.61 -6.88
N ASN A 335 18.63 7.45 -6.00
CA ASN A 335 17.93 7.03 -4.78
C ASN A 335 16.59 6.36 -5.08
N GLY A 336 16.16 5.43 -4.24
CA GLY A 336 14.78 5.00 -4.20
C GLY A 336 13.84 6.12 -3.67
N PRO A 337 12.50 5.96 -3.82
CA PRO A 337 11.56 7.02 -3.45
C PRO A 337 11.69 7.50 -2.01
N LEU A 338 11.80 6.59 -1.04
CA LEU A 338 11.94 6.94 0.37
C LEU A 338 13.29 7.62 0.65
N GLU A 339 14.38 7.13 0.07
CA GLU A 339 15.70 7.76 0.22
C GLU A 339 15.70 9.17 -0.35
N GLN A 340 15.10 9.35 -1.53
CA GLN A 340 14.97 10.68 -2.14
C GLN A 340 14.14 11.62 -1.28
N ALA A 341 13.05 11.14 -0.70
CA ALA A 341 12.17 11.91 0.16
C ALA A 341 12.84 12.36 1.48
N LEU A 342 13.82 11.61 1.96
CA LEU A 342 14.58 11.96 3.17
C LEU A 342 15.61 13.08 2.94
N ILE A 343 16.07 13.27 1.70
CA ILE A 343 17.07 14.29 1.40
C ILE A 343 16.50 15.69 1.65
N GLY A 344 17.26 16.49 2.40
CA GLY A 344 16.88 17.86 2.73
C GLY A 344 15.86 17.97 3.88
N THR A 345 15.46 16.86 4.50
CA THR A 345 14.63 16.91 5.71
C THR A 345 15.38 17.62 6.84
N PRO A 346 14.83 18.72 7.39
CA PRO A 346 15.49 19.44 8.49
C PRO A 346 15.40 18.61 9.78
N ILE A 347 16.52 18.14 10.29
CA ILE A 347 16.63 17.38 11.54
C ILE A 347 17.05 18.35 12.66
N ARG A 348 16.23 18.50 13.69
CA ARG A 348 16.51 19.37 14.85
C ARG A 348 17.42 18.73 15.87
N ASP A 349 17.24 17.44 16.08
CA ASP A 349 17.99 16.62 17.03
C ASP A 349 18.40 15.32 16.37
N ALA A 350 19.70 15.14 16.15
CA ALA A 350 20.24 13.95 15.49
C ALA A 350 20.05 12.67 16.31
N ASP A 351 19.97 12.78 17.65
CA ASP A 351 19.72 11.65 18.53
C ASP A 351 18.23 11.27 18.58
N GLN A 352 17.35 12.16 18.14
CA GLN A 352 15.91 11.96 18.07
C GLN A 352 15.32 12.49 16.74
N PRO A 353 15.65 11.85 15.59
CA PRO A 353 15.33 12.36 14.25
C PRO A 353 13.85 12.09 13.86
N ILE A 354 12.91 12.64 14.60
CA ILE A 354 11.48 12.43 14.39
C ILE A 354 11.03 12.96 13.02
N GLU A 355 11.67 14.00 12.53
CA GLU A 355 11.36 14.57 11.22
C GLU A 355 11.61 13.52 10.12
N ALA A 356 12.71 12.76 10.21
CA ALA A 356 12.98 11.65 9.30
C ALA A 356 11.94 10.53 9.46
N LEU A 357 11.55 10.19 10.71
CA LEU A 357 10.50 9.19 10.94
C LEU A 357 9.16 9.59 10.35
N ARG A 358 8.79 10.87 10.42
CA ARG A 358 7.56 11.38 9.79
C ARG A 358 7.59 11.17 8.27
N VAL A 359 8.73 11.38 7.62
CA VAL A 359 8.90 11.06 6.19
C VAL A 359 8.74 9.56 5.96
N ILE A 360 9.48 8.73 6.70
CA ILE A 360 9.44 7.26 6.58
C ILE A 360 8.01 6.73 6.78
N HIS A 361 7.36 7.12 7.87
CA HIS A 361 6.03 6.64 8.21
C HIS A 361 4.97 7.09 7.21
N SER A 362 5.15 8.21 6.50
CA SER A 362 4.21 8.66 5.48
C SER A 362 4.06 7.67 4.31
N PHE A 363 5.12 6.91 4.00
CA PHE A 363 5.12 5.86 2.97
C PHE A 363 4.43 4.56 3.40
N ASP A 364 4.12 4.38 4.68
CA ASP A 364 3.58 3.11 5.24
C ASP A 364 4.50 1.91 4.93
N PRO A 365 5.78 1.93 5.32
CA PRO A 365 6.70 0.85 4.97
C PRO A 365 6.30 -0.46 5.66
N CYS A 366 6.40 -1.56 4.93
CA CYS A 366 6.32 -2.90 5.50
C CYS A 366 7.61 -3.15 6.31
N LEU A 367 7.51 -3.16 7.65
CA LEU A 367 8.69 -3.28 8.51
C LEU A 367 9.45 -4.59 8.27
N SER A 368 8.75 -5.69 8.00
CA SER A 368 9.38 -6.97 7.68
C SER A 368 10.13 -6.97 6.34
N CYS A 369 9.80 -6.06 5.42
CA CYS A 369 10.46 -5.95 4.12
C CYS A 369 11.66 -4.98 4.16
N ALA A 370 11.54 -3.86 4.88
CA ALA A 370 12.45 -2.72 4.77
C ALA A 370 13.37 -2.53 5.99
N VAL A 371 13.09 -3.17 7.12
CA VAL A 371 13.90 -3.00 8.35
C VAL A 371 14.82 -4.19 8.55
N HIS A 372 16.12 -3.92 8.51
CA HIS A 372 17.17 -4.90 8.76
C HIS A 372 18.01 -4.45 9.96
N VAL A 373 17.98 -5.23 11.04
CA VAL A 373 18.78 -4.95 12.25
C VAL A 373 20.09 -5.71 12.15
N MET A 374 21.18 -4.98 11.96
CA MET A 374 22.53 -5.55 11.96
C MET A 374 23.21 -5.25 13.30
N ARG A 375 23.79 -6.26 13.93
CA ARG A 375 24.64 -6.05 15.09
C ARG A 375 26.02 -5.66 14.56
N PRO A 376 26.62 -4.54 15.02
CA PRO A 376 28.02 -4.29 14.72
C PRO A 376 28.87 -5.43 15.31
N GLU A 377 29.82 -5.93 14.52
CA GLU A 377 30.81 -6.91 14.98
C GLU A 377 31.76 -6.29 16.00
#